data_bdb9c80dbc53fc14135df64f9054b476
#
_entry.id   bdb9c80dbc53fc14135df64f9054b476
#
_cell.length_a   1.000
_cell.length_b   1.000
_cell.length_c   1.000
_cell.angle_alpha   90.00
_cell.angle_beta   90.00
_cell.angle_gamma   90.00
#
_symmetry.space_group_name_H-M   'P 1'
#
loop_
_entity.id
_entity.type
_entity.pdbx_description
1 polymer ?
#
loop_
_entity_poly.entity_id
_entity_poly.type
_entity_poly.pdbx_seq_one_letter_code
_entity_poly.pdbx_strand_id
1 'polypeptide(L)'
;GEKLGFLPGDMQDKVDPYLRPLYDGLYDMLGNETFQKYLTKGTIEVAPLAYMRGRTLNDSFIILDEAQNTTPEQMKMFLTRFGFGSKMVITGDITQIDLPGGKTSGLKDASKILKDVPGIGIVNFSGQDVVRHEIVGSIIKAYENFEKRQKAEEQA
;
A
#
# COMPACT_ATOMS: atom_id res chain seq x y z
N GLY A 1 -2.56 -13.07 -2.27
CA GLY A 1 -3.61 -12.24 -2.81
C GLY A 1 -4.75 -13.05 -3.38
N GLU A 2 -5.97 -12.69 -3.07
CA GLU A 2 -7.16 -13.33 -3.62
C GLU A 2 -7.21 -13.17 -5.14
N LYS A 3 -7.65 -14.23 -5.82
CA LYS A 3 -7.80 -14.19 -7.28
C LYS A 3 -9.11 -13.45 -7.61
N LEU A 4 -9.01 -12.21 -8.09
CA LEU A 4 -10.14 -11.36 -8.50
C LEU A 4 -11.16 -12.08 -9.41
N GLY A 5 -10.75 -13.10 -10.17
CA GLY A 5 -11.60 -13.88 -11.04
C GLY A 5 -12.72 -14.66 -10.35
N PHE A 6 -12.64 -14.90 -9.05
CA PHE A 6 -13.67 -15.61 -8.27
C PHE A 6 -14.71 -14.69 -7.62
N LEU A 7 -14.49 -13.37 -7.65
CA LEU A 7 -15.47 -12.42 -7.13
C LEU A 7 -16.61 -12.20 -8.16
N PRO A 8 -17.86 -12.11 -7.71
CA PRO A 8 -18.98 -11.74 -8.59
C PRO A 8 -18.88 -10.27 -9.00
N GLY A 9 -19.46 -9.92 -10.15
CA GLY A 9 -19.51 -8.57 -10.66
C GLY A 9 -18.52 -8.28 -11.80
N ASP A 10 -18.54 -7.04 -12.30
CA ASP A 10 -17.60 -6.55 -13.29
C ASP A 10 -16.21 -6.27 -12.70
N MET A 11 -15.28 -5.76 -13.50
CA MET A 11 -13.92 -5.49 -13.04
C MET A 11 -13.90 -4.42 -11.93
N GLN A 12 -14.79 -3.45 -12.02
CA GLN A 12 -14.88 -2.35 -11.05
C GLN A 12 -15.44 -2.86 -9.72
N ASP A 13 -16.49 -3.67 -9.76
CA ASP A 13 -17.06 -4.32 -8.58
C ASP A 13 -16.05 -5.20 -7.84
N LYS A 14 -15.20 -5.89 -8.59
CA LYS A 14 -14.16 -6.78 -8.03
C LYS A 14 -13.01 -6.03 -7.36
N VAL A 15 -12.71 -4.82 -7.81
CA VAL A 15 -11.63 -3.99 -7.27
C VAL A 15 -12.11 -3.11 -6.11
N ASP A 16 -13.38 -2.73 -6.10
CA ASP A 16 -13.98 -1.82 -5.11
C ASP A 16 -13.72 -2.21 -3.63
N PRO A 17 -13.83 -3.49 -3.21
CA PRO A 17 -13.51 -3.89 -1.84
C PRO A 17 -12.08 -3.56 -1.40
N TYR A 18 -11.12 -3.61 -2.32
CA TYR A 18 -9.71 -3.29 -2.03
C TYR A 18 -9.44 -1.80 -1.98
N LEU A 19 -10.30 -0.98 -2.60
CA LEU A 19 -10.20 0.47 -2.59
C LEU A 19 -10.91 1.10 -1.39
N ARG A 20 -11.79 0.36 -0.71
CA ARG A 20 -12.57 0.87 0.42
C ARG A 20 -11.73 1.55 1.50
N PRO A 21 -10.64 0.98 2.00
CA PRO A 21 -9.84 1.66 3.02
C PRO A 21 -9.30 3.02 2.58
N LEU A 22 -9.00 3.19 1.29
CA LEU A 22 -8.57 4.47 0.73
C LEU A 22 -9.75 5.45 0.66
N TYR A 23 -10.93 4.99 0.27
CA TYR A 23 -12.14 5.82 0.27
C TYR A 23 -12.50 6.27 1.68
N ASP A 24 -12.48 5.37 2.66
CA ASP A 24 -12.78 5.69 4.06
C ASP A 24 -11.81 6.76 4.59
N GLY A 25 -10.51 6.63 4.35
CA GLY A 25 -9.52 7.63 4.72
C GLY A 25 -9.74 9.00 4.04
N LEU A 26 -10.12 9.00 2.77
CA LEU A 26 -10.43 10.24 2.05
C LEU A 26 -11.74 10.87 2.54
N TYR A 27 -12.75 10.07 2.88
CA TYR A 27 -13.99 10.57 3.51
C TYR A 27 -13.72 11.21 4.86
N ASP A 28 -12.91 10.58 5.69
CA ASP A 28 -12.56 11.10 7.02
C ASP A 28 -11.81 12.43 6.92
N MET A 29 -10.93 12.57 5.94
CA MET A 29 -10.10 13.78 5.79
C MET A 29 -10.81 14.93 5.08
N LEU A 30 -11.63 14.67 4.09
CA LEU A 30 -12.22 15.68 3.20
C LEU A 30 -13.72 15.92 3.46
N GLY A 31 -14.39 14.99 4.11
CA GLY A 31 -15.83 14.92 4.15
C GLY A 31 -16.43 14.37 2.85
N ASN A 32 -17.60 13.73 2.98
CA ASN A 32 -18.22 13.00 1.87
C ASN A 32 -18.50 13.89 0.64
N GLU A 33 -19.10 15.05 0.82
CA GLU A 33 -19.46 15.94 -0.28
C GLU A 33 -18.24 16.42 -1.07
N THR A 34 -17.17 16.81 -0.38
CA THR A 34 -15.94 17.31 -1.01
C THR A 34 -15.24 16.19 -1.77
N PHE A 35 -15.17 15.00 -1.18
CA PHE A 35 -14.56 13.84 -1.82
C PHE A 35 -15.32 13.44 -3.09
N GLN A 36 -16.65 13.32 -3.04
CA GLN A 36 -17.49 13.01 -4.20
C GLN A 36 -17.34 14.05 -5.31
N LYS A 37 -17.32 15.32 -4.94
CA LYS A 37 -17.09 16.43 -5.90
C LYS A 37 -15.74 16.30 -6.61
N TYR A 38 -14.68 15.92 -5.87
CA TYR A 38 -13.34 15.78 -6.45
C TYR A 38 -13.19 14.53 -7.32
N LEU A 39 -13.83 13.43 -6.93
CA LEU A 39 -13.90 12.23 -7.78
C LEU A 39 -14.62 12.53 -9.09
N THR A 40 -15.81 13.15 -9.03
CA THR A 40 -16.61 13.47 -10.22
C THR A 40 -15.88 14.45 -11.16
N LYS A 41 -15.10 15.37 -10.60
CA LYS A 41 -14.28 16.31 -11.39
C LYS A 41 -12.98 15.71 -11.90
N GLY A 42 -12.62 14.49 -11.50
CA GLY A 42 -11.34 13.88 -11.81
C GLY A 42 -10.14 14.54 -11.11
N THR A 43 -10.39 15.35 -10.06
CA THR A 43 -9.31 15.93 -9.23
C THR A 43 -8.66 14.88 -8.37
N ILE A 44 -9.45 13.91 -7.89
CA ILE A 44 -8.98 12.69 -7.21
C ILE A 44 -9.25 11.51 -8.13
N GLU A 45 -8.25 10.68 -8.34
CA GLU A 45 -8.36 9.40 -9.00
C GLU A 45 -7.85 8.30 -8.04
N VAL A 46 -8.65 7.28 -7.84
CA VAL A 46 -8.25 6.05 -7.12
C VAL A 46 -8.30 4.91 -8.11
N ALA A 47 -7.17 4.26 -8.34
CA ALA A 47 -7.06 3.26 -9.39
C ALA A 47 -6.07 2.14 -9.03
N PRO A 48 -6.29 0.93 -9.51
CA PRO A 48 -5.33 -0.16 -9.39
C PRO A 48 -3.99 0.18 -10.05
N LEU A 49 -2.91 -0.31 -9.48
CA LEU A 49 -1.53 -0.09 -9.97
C LEU A 49 -1.38 -0.44 -11.47
N ALA A 50 -2.05 -1.50 -11.93
CA ALA A 50 -1.98 -1.94 -13.32
C ALA A 50 -2.42 -0.85 -14.34
N TYR A 51 -3.30 0.08 -13.93
CA TYR A 51 -3.80 1.15 -14.79
C TYR A 51 -2.81 2.31 -14.98
N MET A 52 -1.70 2.27 -14.26
CA MET A 52 -0.65 3.28 -14.37
C MET A 52 0.29 3.05 -15.55
N ARG A 53 0.29 1.86 -16.15
CA ARG A 53 1.19 1.53 -17.27
C ARG A 53 0.98 2.46 -18.46
N GLY A 54 2.07 3.01 -19.00
CA GLY A 54 2.06 3.92 -20.15
C GLY A 54 1.65 5.36 -19.85
N ARG A 55 1.34 5.68 -18.59
CA ARG A 55 0.99 7.04 -18.17
C ARG A 55 2.22 7.82 -17.73
N THR A 56 2.14 9.14 -17.77
CA THR A 56 3.02 10.08 -17.08
C THR A 56 2.15 10.96 -16.19
N LEU A 57 2.45 10.97 -14.91
CA LEU A 57 1.65 11.66 -13.89
C LEU A 57 2.30 13.01 -13.60
N ASN A 58 1.87 14.05 -14.32
CA ASN A 58 2.33 15.42 -14.12
C ASN A 58 1.44 16.17 -13.13
N ASP A 59 1.99 17.18 -12.46
CA ASP A 59 1.29 18.11 -11.57
C ASP A 59 0.37 17.41 -10.56
N SER A 60 0.86 16.27 -10.03
CA SER A 60 0.06 15.36 -9.23
C SER A 60 0.71 15.05 -7.88
N PHE A 61 -0.12 14.89 -6.86
CA PHE A 61 0.29 14.26 -5.61
C PHE A 61 -0.11 12.78 -5.67
N ILE A 62 0.88 11.89 -5.70
CA ILE A 62 0.70 10.47 -6.01
C ILE A 62 0.97 9.66 -4.75
N ILE A 63 0.04 8.79 -4.37
CA ILE A 63 0.21 7.88 -3.23
C ILE A 63 0.11 6.45 -3.74
N LEU A 64 1.11 5.61 -3.46
CA LEU A 64 1.05 4.17 -3.61
C LEU A 64 1.03 3.54 -2.22
N ASP A 65 -0.09 2.96 -1.86
CA ASP A 65 -0.28 2.28 -0.59
C ASP A 65 -0.07 0.76 -0.72
N GLU A 66 0.21 0.08 0.41
CA GLU A 66 0.48 -1.37 0.47
C GLU A 66 1.57 -1.84 -0.51
N ALA A 67 2.57 -1.00 -0.74
CA ALA A 67 3.57 -1.18 -1.78
C ALA A 67 4.49 -2.40 -1.56
N GLN A 68 4.54 -2.97 -0.34
CA GLN A 68 5.27 -4.21 -0.07
C GLN A 68 4.75 -5.39 -0.91
N ASN A 69 3.48 -5.33 -1.37
CA ASN A 69 2.85 -6.35 -2.17
C ASN A 69 3.04 -6.16 -3.68
N THR A 70 3.89 -5.24 -4.09
CA THR A 70 4.33 -5.10 -5.49
C THR A 70 5.53 -5.98 -5.78
N THR A 71 5.64 -6.49 -7.02
CA THR A 71 6.89 -7.08 -7.51
C THR A 71 7.90 -6.00 -7.87
N PRO A 72 9.21 -6.31 -8.00
CA PRO A 72 10.22 -5.35 -8.45
C PRO A 72 9.88 -4.69 -9.79
N GLU A 73 9.32 -5.45 -10.74
CA GLU A 73 8.90 -4.94 -12.05
C GLU A 73 7.73 -3.96 -11.93
N GLN A 74 6.74 -4.27 -11.08
CA GLN A 74 5.60 -3.41 -10.82
C GLN A 74 6.05 -2.11 -10.14
N MET A 75 6.92 -2.19 -9.16
CA MET A 75 7.48 -1.02 -8.48
C MET A 75 8.26 -0.13 -9.47
N LYS A 76 9.15 -0.71 -10.27
CA LYS A 76 9.90 0.02 -11.29
C LYS A 76 8.94 0.66 -12.31
N MET A 77 7.95 -0.08 -12.77
CA MET A 77 6.93 0.43 -13.70
C MET A 77 6.23 1.64 -13.10
N PHE A 78 5.83 1.61 -11.83
CA PHE A 78 5.13 2.70 -11.17
C PHE A 78 6.03 3.91 -10.94
N LEU A 79 7.22 3.72 -10.40
CA LEU A 79 8.19 4.79 -10.13
C LEU A 79 8.51 5.61 -11.39
N THR A 80 8.55 4.95 -12.54
CA THR A 80 8.81 5.60 -13.83
C THR A 80 7.58 6.32 -14.41
N ARG A 81 6.46 6.39 -13.69
CA ARG A 81 5.30 7.25 -14.04
C ARG A 81 5.44 8.68 -13.51
N PHE A 82 6.45 8.92 -12.67
CA PHE A 82 6.70 10.21 -12.06
C PHE A 82 6.93 11.29 -13.12
N GLY A 83 6.09 12.31 -13.12
CA GLY A 83 6.13 13.40 -14.09
C GLY A 83 6.55 14.74 -13.46
N PHE A 84 6.61 15.77 -14.30
CA PHE A 84 6.98 17.11 -13.87
C PHE A 84 5.94 17.70 -12.90
N GLY A 85 6.40 18.49 -11.94
CA GLY A 85 5.53 19.17 -10.96
C GLY A 85 4.87 18.24 -9.94
N SER A 86 5.23 16.95 -9.92
CA SER A 86 4.60 15.95 -9.07
C SER A 86 5.38 15.66 -7.80
N LYS A 87 4.68 15.10 -6.81
CA LYS A 87 5.22 14.51 -5.61
C LYS A 87 4.69 13.08 -5.47
N MET A 88 5.57 12.15 -5.15
CA MET A 88 5.20 10.74 -4.97
C MET A 88 5.51 10.30 -3.55
N VAL A 89 4.55 9.66 -2.92
CA VAL A 89 4.66 9.04 -1.60
C VAL A 89 4.35 7.55 -1.75
N ILE A 90 5.22 6.72 -1.22
CA ILE A 90 5.07 5.26 -1.26
C ILE A 90 5.07 4.76 0.17
N THR A 91 4.02 4.07 0.55
CA THR A 91 3.83 3.52 1.88
C THR A 91 3.74 1.99 1.82
N GLY A 92 4.15 1.34 2.89
CA GLY A 92 4.04 -0.11 3.01
C GLY A 92 4.78 -0.66 4.23
N ASP A 93 4.44 -1.87 4.59
CA ASP A 93 5.03 -2.60 5.70
C ASP A 93 5.76 -3.85 5.19
N ILE A 94 7.09 -3.83 5.21
CA ILE A 94 7.92 -4.94 4.73
C ILE A 94 7.81 -6.22 5.59
N THR A 95 7.14 -6.17 6.73
CA THR A 95 6.83 -7.35 7.56
C THR A 95 5.55 -8.05 7.12
N GLN A 96 4.69 -7.37 6.34
CA GLN A 96 3.39 -7.86 5.88
C GLN A 96 3.39 -8.17 4.37
N ILE A 97 4.44 -8.82 3.88
CA ILE A 97 4.55 -9.19 2.46
C ILE A 97 3.68 -10.42 2.20
N ASP A 98 2.68 -10.29 1.32
CA ASP A 98 1.79 -11.35 0.86
C ASP A 98 1.92 -11.53 -0.66
N LEU A 99 3.12 -11.88 -1.11
CA LEU A 99 3.39 -12.16 -2.52
C LEU A 99 3.41 -13.68 -2.78
N PRO A 100 2.67 -14.17 -3.77
CA PRO A 100 2.64 -15.59 -4.09
C PRO A 100 4.01 -16.10 -4.59
N GLY A 101 4.35 -17.34 -4.22
CA GLY A 101 5.51 -18.04 -4.79
C GLY A 101 6.88 -17.51 -4.35
N GLY A 102 6.98 -16.89 -3.17
CA GLY A 102 8.26 -16.42 -2.63
C GLY A 102 8.91 -15.27 -3.41
N LYS A 103 8.13 -14.54 -4.18
CA LYS A 103 8.60 -13.37 -4.93
C LYS A 103 9.11 -12.29 -3.99
N THR A 104 10.16 -11.60 -4.40
CA THR A 104 10.73 -10.47 -3.68
C THR A 104 9.78 -9.26 -3.74
N SER A 105 9.66 -8.55 -2.62
CA SER A 105 8.92 -7.30 -2.56
C SER A 105 9.62 -6.16 -3.31
N GLY A 106 8.90 -5.53 -4.22
CA GLY A 106 9.40 -4.36 -4.95
C GLY A 106 9.73 -3.18 -4.04
N LEU A 107 8.97 -2.97 -2.95
CA LEU A 107 9.27 -1.94 -1.95
C LEU A 107 10.61 -2.22 -1.25
N LYS A 108 10.85 -3.48 -0.85
CA LYS A 108 12.08 -3.89 -0.18
C LYS A 108 13.31 -3.70 -1.06
N ASP A 109 13.19 -3.98 -2.34
CA ASP A 109 14.27 -3.76 -3.30
C ASP A 109 14.45 -2.27 -3.61
N ALA A 110 13.35 -1.54 -3.85
CA ALA A 110 13.41 -0.10 -4.12
C ALA A 110 14.05 0.68 -2.97
N SER A 111 13.77 0.33 -1.72
CA SER A 111 14.36 0.98 -0.55
C SER A 111 15.88 0.84 -0.48
N LYS A 112 16.44 -0.22 -1.05
CA LYS A 112 17.90 -0.42 -1.14
C LYS A 112 18.50 0.29 -2.36
N ILE A 113 17.83 0.14 -3.51
CA ILE A 113 18.33 0.64 -4.80
C ILE A 113 18.31 2.18 -4.81
N LEU A 114 17.31 2.80 -4.20
CA LEU A 114 17.06 4.24 -4.29
C LEU A 114 17.64 5.04 -3.12
N LYS A 115 18.31 4.40 -2.18
CA LYS A 115 18.79 5.01 -0.94
C LYS A 115 19.63 6.27 -1.17
N ASP A 116 20.46 6.26 -2.20
CA ASP A 116 21.41 7.34 -2.48
C ASP A 116 21.01 8.17 -3.71
N VAL A 117 19.77 8.05 -4.17
CA VAL A 117 19.27 8.83 -5.31
C VAL A 117 18.84 10.21 -4.83
N PRO A 118 19.43 11.30 -5.36
CA PRO A 118 19.04 12.65 -4.99
C PRO A 118 17.55 12.91 -5.24
N GLY A 119 16.90 13.56 -4.28
CA GLY A 119 15.46 13.85 -4.35
C GLY A 119 14.55 12.73 -3.84
N ILE A 120 15.11 11.60 -3.40
CA ILE A 120 14.37 10.52 -2.76
C ILE A 120 14.70 10.47 -1.27
N GLY A 121 13.68 10.54 -0.42
CA GLY A 121 13.77 10.35 1.02
C GLY A 121 13.19 9.00 1.43
N ILE A 122 13.88 8.28 2.31
CA ILE A 122 13.39 7.03 2.89
C ILE A 122 13.23 7.24 4.39
N VAL A 123 12.02 7.04 4.88
CA VAL A 123 11.65 7.16 6.29
C VAL A 123 11.19 5.79 6.79
N ASN A 124 11.81 5.32 7.86
CA ASN A 124 11.43 4.07 8.51
C ASN A 124 10.69 4.38 9.81
N PHE A 125 9.53 3.79 9.98
CA PHE A 125 8.79 3.82 11.23
C PHE A 125 9.13 2.61 12.08
N SER A 126 9.08 2.79 13.39
CA SER A 126 9.24 1.74 14.39
C SER A 126 7.90 1.41 15.05
N GLY A 127 7.88 0.36 15.86
CA GLY A 127 6.68 0.03 16.63
C GLY A 127 6.23 1.15 17.61
N GLN A 128 7.10 2.11 17.93
CA GLN A 128 6.77 3.26 18.78
C GLN A 128 5.98 4.35 18.02
N ASP A 129 6.09 4.37 16.70
CA ASP A 129 5.42 5.34 15.83
C ASP A 129 3.98 4.91 15.51
N VAL A 130 3.61 3.68 15.88
CA VAL A 130 2.29 3.11 15.57
C VAL A 130 1.25 3.63 16.57
N VAL A 131 0.31 4.43 16.07
CA VAL A 131 -0.86 4.88 16.85
C VAL A 131 -1.98 3.84 16.68
N ARG A 132 -2.31 3.15 17.77
CA ARG A 132 -3.39 2.15 17.82
C ARG A 132 -4.14 2.27 19.15
N HIS A 133 -5.40 1.83 19.12
CA HIS A 133 -6.15 1.68 20.36
C HIS A 133 -5.44 0.68 21.28
N GLU A 134 -5.37 0.97 22.58
CA GLU A 134 -4.62 0.16 23.57
C GLU A 134 -4.99 -1.34 23.55
N ILE A 135 -6.29 -1.64 23.39
CA ILE A 135 -6.76 -3.03 23.31
C ILE A 135 -6.18 -3.77 22.08
N VAL A 136 -6.00 -3.08 20.95
CA VAL A 136 -5.43 -3.68 19.73
C VAL A 136 -3.96 -4.04 19.98
N GLY A 137 -3.21 -3.19 20.67
CA GLY A 137 -1.84 -3.49 21.09
C GLY A 137 -1.76 -4.71 22.01
N SER A 138 -2.70 -4.83 22.94
CA SER A 138 -2.79 -5.98 23.84
C SER A 138 -3.15 -7.28 23.13
N ILE A 139 -4.06 -7.22 22.18
CA ILE A 139 -4.44 -8.37 21.34
C ILE A 139 -3.23 -8.87 20.55
N ILE A 140 -2.52 -7.99 19.87
CA ILE A 140 -1.34 -8.35 19.07
C ILE A 140 -0.29 -9.05 19.94
N LYS A 141 0.03 -8.47 21.11
CA LYS A 141 0.98 -9.10 22.06
C LYS A 141 0.53 -10.47 22.52
N ALA A 142 -0.76 -10.68 22.72
CA ALA A 142 -1.30 -12.00 23.13
C ALA A 142 -1.07 -13.04 22.04
N TYR A 143 -1.34 -12.69 20.77
CA TYR A 143 -1.09 -13.58 19.62
C TYR A 143 0.40 -13.89 19.43
N GLU A 144 1.26 -12.87 19.46
CA GLU A 144 2.72 -13.07 19.36
C GLU A 144 3.27 -13.99 20.44
N ASN A 145 2.78 -13.86 21.67
CA ASN A 145 3.18 -14.73 22.78
C ASN A 145 2.70 -16.19 22.58
N PHE A 146 1.51 -16.36 22.05
CA PHE A 146 0.97 -17.67 21.74
C PHE A 146 1.80 -18.37 20.65
N GLU A 147 2.09 -17.68 19.55
CA GLU A 147 2.92 -18.21 18.46
C GLU A 147 4.33 -18.58 18.90
N LYS A 148 4.94 -17.76 19.79
CA LYS A 148 6.26 -18.06 20.35
C LYS A 148 6.24 -19.36 21.19
N ARG A 149 5.16 -19.60 21.96
CA ARG A 149 5.00 -20.81 22.74
C ARG A 149 4.84 -22.06 21.85
N GLN A 150 3.98 -21.97 20.82
CA GLN A 150 3.82 -23.07 19.87
C GLN A 150 5.14 -23.45 19.17
N LYS A 151 5.89 -22.46 18.68
CA LYS A 151 7.20 -22.72 18.06
C LYS A 151 8.22 -23.34 19.02
N ALA A 152 8.17 -22.99 20.30
CA ALA A 152 9.04 -23.58 21.30
C ALA A 152 8.65 -25.03 21.62
N GLU A 153 7.34 -25.36 21.61
CA GLU A 153 6.83 -26.73 21.81
C GLU A 153 7.10 -27.63 20.60
N GLU A 154 7.08 -27.12 19.37
CA GLU A 154 7.42 -27.90 18.16
C GLU A 154 8.92 -28.17 18.01
N GLN A 155 9.78 -27.45 18.73
CA GLN A 155 11.24 -27.62 18.70
C GLN A 155 11.79 -28.44 19.89
N ALA A 156 10.93 -28.84 20.84
CA ALA A 156 11.28 -29.61 22.01
C ALA A 156 10.96 -31.11 21.86
#